data_527ef9816fffd1ad28eb8dd33fc0bd4e
#
_entry.id   527ef9816fffd1ad28eb8dd33fc0bd4e
#
_cell.length_a   1.000
_cell.length_b   1.000
_cell.length_c   1.000
_cell.angle_alpha   90.00
_cell.angle_beta   90.00
_cell.angle_gamma   90.00
#
_symmetry.space_group_name_H-M   'P 1'
#
loop_
_entity.id
_entity.type
_entity.pdbx_description
1 polymer ?
#
loop_
_entity_poly.entity_id
_entity_poly.type
_entity_poly.pdbx_seq_one_letter_code
_entity_poly.pdbx_strand_id
1 'polypeptide(L)'
;MEIRHLRSFVAVAEERHFGRAAERLHIAQPPLSQQIKQLEAALGVTLLERTTRRVDLTDAGRLMLDRSRQLLTDLASLEHDVREVGRGAAGILRVGFVGSATYRLMPAIVRAARDAMPGVRLQITGEKITPALEDALLENRLDVAVLRPPVRAAELTLTPVEAGRLLLAVPAGHRLAAEDGPVALADLVDEEFVSYPRDSALTAIVQEAARRVGFRPRLVQRAGETSTVMAFVAAGLGVAVVPDDVRRPGAVSGVAFRPLSDMPDVELAVAAKADARSPLVPAFVELARRTAAALAEAGEDPTPDPDRPAQET
;
A
#
# COMPACT_ATOMS: atom_id res chain seq x y z
N MET A 1 24.65 11.24 -21.01
CA MET A 1 23.59 10.29 -20.63
C MET A 1 22.27 10.77 -21.24
N GLU A 2 21.48 9.87 -21.85
CA GLU A 2 20.21 10.18 -22.54
C GLU A 2 19.11 9.23 -22.04
N ILE A 3 17.85 9.61 -22.19
CA ILE A 3 16.69 8.81 -21.76
C ILE A 3 16.69 7.41 -22.40
N ARG A 4 17.09 7.29 -23.66
CA ARG A 4 17.21 5.99 -24.33
C ARG A 4 18.21 5.07 -23.62
N HIS A 5 19.31 5.59 -23.08
CA HIS A 5 20.28 4.81 -22.31
C HIS A 5 19.68 4.27 -21.02
N LEU A 6 18.81 5.06 -20.33
CA LEU A 6 18.09 4.61 -19.13
C LEU A 6 17.10 3.50 -19.46
N ARG A 7 16.29 3.66 -20.53
CA ARG A 7 15.35 2.61 -20.99
C ARG A 7 16.08 1.32 -21.35
N SER A 8 17.20 1.43 -22.06
CA SER A 8 18.03 0.27 -22.44
C SER A 8 18.62 -0.42 -21.22
N PHE A 9 19.12 0.36 -20.27
CA PHE A 9 19.69 -0.20 -19.03
C PHE A 9 18.63 -0.91 -18.20
N VAL A 10 17.46 -0.29 -17.97
CA VAL A 10 16.35 -0.89 -17.21
C VAL A 10 15.91 -2.21 -17.86
N ALA A 11 15.75 -2.24 -19.18
CA ALA A 11 15.37 -3.48 -19.89
C ALA A 11 16.41 -4.59 -19.69
N VAL A 12 17.70 -4.30 -19.84
CA VAL A 12 18.78 -5.31 -19.67
C VAL A 12 18.85 -5.77 -18.20
N ALA A 13 18.71 -4.86 -17.26
CA ALA A 13 18.74 -5.15 -15.81
C ALA A 13 17.60 -6.06 -15.36
N GLU A 14 16.40 -5.85 -15.91
CA GLU A 14 15.21 -6.66 -15.59
C GLU A 14 15.23 -8.02 -16.29
N GLU A 15 15.54 -8.05 -17.57
CA GLU A 15 15.62 -9.29 -18.34
C GLU A 15 16.83 -10.15 -17.99
N ARG A 16 17.87 -9.55 -17.43
CA ARG A 16 19.18 -10.20 -17.17
C ARG A 16 19.73 -10.93 -18.41
N HIS A 17 19.33 -10.44 -19.60
CA HIS A 17 19.69 -11.04 -20.90
C HIS A 17 19.55 -10.03 -22.03
N PHE A 18 20.65 -9.74 -22.71
CA PHE A 18 20.66 -8.73 -23.81
C PHE A 18 19.72 -9.05 -24.96
N GLY A 19 19.57 -10.32 -25.34
CA GLY A 19 18.67 -10.73 -26.42
C GLY A 19 17.19 -10.43 -26.08
N ARG A 20 16.70 -10.89 -24.92
CA ARG A 20 15.33 -10.63 -24.47
C ARG A 20 15.07 -9.12 -24.27
N ALA A 21 16.05 -8.40 -23.73
CA ALA A 21 15.92 -6.95 -23.58
C ALA A 21 15.83 -6.23 -24.94
N ALA A 22 16.57 -6.69 -25.94
CA ALA A 22 16.52 -6.15 -27.29
C ALA A 22 15.15 -6.44 -27.96
N GLU A 23 14.63 -7.66 -27.81
CA GLU A 23 13.28 -8.04 -28.25
C GLU A 23 12.21 -7.17 -27.60
N ARG A 24 12.27 -7.00 -26.27
CA ARG A 24 11.34 -6.13 -25.48
C ARG A 24 11.37 -4.68 -25.96
N LEU A 25 12.54 -4.17 -26.38
CA LEU A 25 12.70 -2.80 -26.87
C LEU A 25 12.49 -2.67 -28.39
N HIS A 26 12.21 -3.77 -29.09
CA HIS A 26 12.08 -3.82 -30.53
C HIS A 26 13.30 -3.27 -31.29
N ILE A 27 14.51 -3.57 -30.83
CA ILE A 27 15.76 -3.19 -31.42
C ILE A 27 16.70 -4.40 -31.59
N ALA A 28 17.73 -4.28 -32.42
CA ALA A 28 18.75 -5.32 -32.48
C ALA A 28 19.69 -5.30 -31.24
N GLN A 29 20.24 -6.45 -30.89
CA GLN A 29 21.13 -6.58 -29.73
C GLN A 29 22.43 -5.74 -29.79
N PRO A 30 23.10 -5.59 -30.98
CA PRO A 30 24.32 -4.78 -31.06
C PRO A 30 24.15 -3.31 -30.64
N PRO A 31 23.14 -2.54 -31.13
CA PRO A 31 22.91 -1.18 -30.69
C PRO A 31 22.55 -1.10 -29.19
N LEU A 32 21.79 -2.07 -28.63
CA LEU A 32 21.51 -2.13 -27.20
C LEU A 32 22.80 -2.26 -26.38
N SER A 33 23.69 -3.17 -26.77
CA SER A 33 24.99 -3.36 -26.10
C SER A 33 25.86 -2.11 -26.18
N GLN A 34 25.81 -1.38 -27.28
CA GLN A 34 26.56 -0.12 -27.45
C GLN A 34 26.00 0.98 -26.55
N GLN A 35 24.67 1.11 -26.43
CA GLN A 35 24.03 2.09 -25.53
C GLN A 35 24.42 1.85 -24.06
N ILE A 36 24.49 0.60 -23.62
CA ILE A 36 24.93 0.28 -22.26
C ILE A 36 26.40 0.66 -22.07
N LYS A 37 27.29 0.34 -23.02
CA LYS A 37 28.69 0.76 -22.95
C LYS A 37 28.87 2.28 -22.90
N GLN A 38 28.08 3.02 -23.68
CA GLN A 38 28.09 4.48 -23.66
C GLN A 38 27.61 5.04 -22.32
N LEU A 39 26.60 4.41 -21.69
CA LEU A 39 26.12 4.78 -20.37
C LEU A 39 27.20 4.56 -19.30
N GLU A 40 27.81 3.38 -19.26
CA GLU A 40 28.89 3.02 -18.34
C GLU A 40 30.10 3.96 -18.53
N ALA A 41 30.48 4.24 -19.76
CA ALA A 41 31.57 5.18 -20.08
C ALA A 41 31.24 6.62 -19.64
N ALA A 42 30.01 7.08 -19.84
CA ALA A 42 29.57 8.40 -19.42
C ALA A 42 29.53 8.61 -17.90
N LEU A 43 29.34 7.51 -17.16
CA LEU A 43 29.31 7.51 -15.68
C LEU A 43 30.67 7.16 -15.07
N GLY A 44 31.59 6.61 -15.85
CA GLY A 44 32.88 6.15 -15.37
C GLY A 44 32.83 4.92 -14.45
N VAL A 45 31.70 4.17 -14.46
CA VAL A 45 31.49 3.00 -13.60
C VAL A 45 30.83 1.86 -14.36
N THR A 46 31.15 0.63 -13.98
CA THR A 46 30.52 -0.58 -14.50
C THR A 46 29.18 -0.80 -13.77
N LEU A 47 28.10 -0.93 -14.51
CA LEU A 47 26.75 -1.16 -14.00
C LEU A 47 26.35 -2.65 -14.06
N LEU A 48 26.88 -3.39 -15.04
CA LEU A 48 26.55 -4.79 -15.31
C LEU A 48 27.80 -5.68 -15.27
N GLU A 49 27.75 -6.73 -14.47
CA GLU A 49 28.69 -7.83 -14.54
C GLU A 49 28.22 -8.82 -15.59
N ARG A 50 29.07 -9.05 -16.61
CA ARG A 50 28.75 -9.87 -17.77
C ARG A 50 29.56 -11.14 -17.76
N THR A 51 28.89 -12.27 -17.80
CA THR A 51 29.48 -13.57 -18.12
C THR A 51 28.87 -14.08 -19.41
N THR A 52 29.43 -15.14 -19.98
CA THR A 52 28.89 -15.77 -21.21
C THR A 52 27.47 -16.35 -21.03
N ARG A 53 26.99 -16.50 -19.77
CA ARG A 53 25.71 -17.11 -19.44
C ARG A 53 24.77 -16.24 -18.61
N ARG A 54 25.25 -15.11 -18.06
CA ARG A 54 24.48 -14.33 -17.11
C ARG A 54 24.89 -12.86 -17.13
N VAL A 55 23.90 -12.01 -16.87
CA VAL A 55 24.07 -10.56 -16.65
C VAL A 55 23.56 -10.26 -15.25
N ASP A 56 24.44 -9.79 -14.38
CA ASP A 56 24.12 -9.39 -13.00
C ASP A 56 24.39 -7.89 -12.81
N LEU A 57 23.75 -7.31 -11.79
CA LEU A 57 23.93 -5.89 -11.44
C LEU A 57 25.08 -5.74 -10.43
N THR A 58 25.96 -4.76 -10.66
CA THR A 58 26.84 -4.22 -9.62
C THR A 58 26.05 -3.44 -8.57
N ASP A 59 26.66 -3.00 -7.47
CA ASP A 59 26.03 -2.11 -6.51
C ASP A 59 25.63 -0.77 -7.16
N ALA A 60 26.49 -0.21 -8.01
CA ALA A 60 26.19 0.96 -8.83
C ALA A 60 25.02 0.68 -9.79
N GLY A 61 24.96 -0.53 -10.35
CA GLY A 61 23.87 -0.97 -11.22
C GLY A 61 22.54 -1.06 -10.48
N ARG A 62 22.51 -1.55 -9.24
CA ARG A 62 21.29 -1.58 -8.41
C ARG A 62 20.76 -0.16 -8.14
N LEU A 63 21.63 0.72 -7.68
CA LEU A 63 21.28 2.12 -7.47
C LEU A 63 20.78 2.78 -8.77
N MET A 64 21.48 2.53 -9.89
CA MET A 64 21.11 3.06 -11.20
C MET A 64 19.76 2.53 -11.66
N LEU A 65 19.43 1.25 -11.42
CA LEU A 65 18.13 0.67 -11.78
C LEU A 65 17.00 1.36 -11.04
N ASP A 66 17.12 1.52 -9.72
CA ASP A 66 16.10 2.14 -8.89
C ASP A 66 15.84 3.59 -9.32
N ARG A 67 16.91 4.36 -9.50
CA ARG A 67 16.80 5.77 -9.94
C ARG A 67 16.32 5.91 -11.38
N SER A 68 16.71 5.01 -12.27
CA SER A 68 16.25 5.04 -13.67
C SER A 68 14.76 4.72 -13.78
N ARG A 69 14.25 3.76 -13.01
CA ARG A 69 12.82 3.47 -12.96
C ARG A 69 12.01 4.68 -12.53
N GLN A 70 12.47 5.36 -11.49
CA GLN A 70 11.83 6.57 -10.99
C GLN A 70 11.80 7.66 -12.08
N LEU A 71 12.93 7.99 -12.69
CA LEU A 71 13.02 9.01 -13.73
C LEU A 71 12.16 8.68 -14.96
N LEU A 72 12.10 7.42 -15.38
CA LEU A 72 11.27 7.01 -16.50
C LEU A 72 9.77 7.10 -16.20
N THR A 73 9.39 6.84 -14.94
CA THR A 73 8.01 7.03 -14.45
C THR A 73 7.63 8.51 -14.46
N ASP A 74 8.51 9.37 -13.95
CA ASP A 74 8.28 10.83 -13.92
C ASP A 74 8.18 11.41 -15.33
N LEU A 75 9.02 10.92 -16.27
CA LEU A 75 8.95 11.34 -17.67
C LEU A 75 7.64 10.92 -18.33
N ALA A 76 7.18 9.69 -18.10
CA ALA A 76 5.91 9.22 -18.64
C ALA A 76 4.72 10.02 -18.09
N SER A 77 4.78 10.40 -16.79
CA SER A 77 3.81 11.29 -16.18
C SER A 77 3.80 12.66 -16.84
N LEU A 78 4.96 13.28 -17.02
CA LEU A 78 5.08 14.59 -17.69
C LEU A 78 4.51 14.56 -19.11
N GLU A 79 4.87 13.55 -19.92
CA GLU A 79 4.33 13.41 -21.28
C GLU A 79 2.81 13.26 -21.28
N HIS A 80 2.27 12.55 -20.30
CA HIS A 80 0.84 12.36 -20.15
C HIS A 80 0.16 13.68 -19.75
N ASP A 81 0.64 14.35 -18.69
CA ASP A 81 0.07 15.58 -18.15
C ASP A 81 0.04 16.69 -19.23
N VAL A 82 1.11 16.82 -20.03
CA VAL A 82 1.16 17.76 -21.13
C VAL A 82 0.13 17.44 -22.22
N ARG A 83 -0.07 16.16 -22.55
CA ARG A 83 -1.09 15.76 -23.54
C ARG A 83 -2.51 16.03 -23.04
N GLU A 84 -2.79 15.78 -21.76
CA GLU A 84 -4.12 16.01 -21.16
C GLU A 84 -4.44 17.51 -21.05
N VAL A 85 -3.47 18.34 -20.69
CA VAL A 85 -3.60 19.81 -20.78
C VAL A 85 -3.91 20.24 -22.20
N GLY A 86 -3.22 19.67 -23.21
CA GLY A 86 -3.46 19.97 -24.62
C GLY A 86 -4.82 19.51 -25.13
N ARG A 87 -5.46 18.54 -24.47
CA ARG A 87 -6.81 18.03 -24.79
C ARG A 87 -7.93 18.72 -24.02
N GLY A 88 -7.62 19.59 -23.06
CA GLY A 88 -8.61 20.19 -22.16
C GLY A 88 -9.37 19.18 -21.30
N ALA A 89 -8.85 17.95 -21.15
CA ALA A 89 -9.43 16.90 -20.34
C ALA A 89 -8.76 16.85 -18.97
N ALA A 90 -9.50 16.45 -17.96
CA ALA A 90 -9.02 16.31 -16.60
C ALA A 90 -7.90 15.26 -16.50
N GLY A 91 -7.01 15.43 -15.54
CA GLY A 91 -5.75 14.70 -15.49
C GLY A 91 -5.82 13.29 -14.91
N ILE A 92 -4.65 12.67 -14.75
CA ILE A 92 -4.48 11.45 -13.96
C ILE A 92 -4.16 11.82 -12.53
N LEU A 93 -4.76 11.11 -11.57
CA LEU A 93 -4.42 11.16 -10.17
C LEU A 93 -3.96 9.76 -9.72
N ARG A 94 -2.72 9.66 -9.26
CA ARG A 94 -2.11 8.42 -8.76
C ARG A 94 -2.36 8.33 -7.26
N VAL A 95 -3.14 7.32 -6.86
CA VAL A 95 -3.62 7.17 -5.49
C VAL A 95 -3.13 5.87 -4.89
N GLY A 96 -2.45 5.96 -3.74
CA GLY A 96 -2.04 4.81 -2.96
C GLY A 96 -3.00 4.52 -1.80
N PHE A 97 -3.15 3.25 -1.44
CA PHE A 97 -3.96 2.84 -0.29
C PHE A 97 -3.21 1.83 0.58
N VAL A 98 -3.23 2.08 1.88
CA VAL A 98 -2.80 1.08 2.87
C VAL A 98 -3.75 -0.14 2.82
N GLY A 99 -3.21 -1.33 3.10
CA GLY A 99 -3.91 -2.60 2.88
C GLY A 99 -5.31 -2.67 3.49
N SER A 100 -5.48 -2.25 4.73
CA SER A 100 -6.81 -2.28 5.39
C SER A 100 -7.83 -1.36 4.73
N ALA A 101 -7.44 -0.19 4.23
CA ALA A 101 -8.34 0.75 3.56
C ALA A 101 -8.90 0.19 2.23
N THR A 102 -8.26 -0.84 1.67
CA THR A 102 -8.69 -1.50 0.44
C THR A 102 -10.07 -2.17 0.56
N TYR A 103 -10.45 -2.57 1.77
CA TYR A 103 -11.70 -3.32 1.99
C TYR A 103 -12.95 -2.44 2.07
N ARG A 104 -12.87 -1.23 2.58
CA ARG A 104 -14.02 -0.36 2.83
C ARG A 104 -13.89 1.02 2.19
N LEU A 105 -12.86 1.77 2.57
CA LEU A 105 -12.73 3.18 2.18
C LEU A 105 -12.35 3.32 0.70
N MET A 106 -11.44 2.52 0.17
CA MET A 106 -11.02 2.59 -1.24
C MET A 106 -12.20 2.40 -2.21
N PRO A 107 -13.05 1.35 -2.12
CA PRO A 107 -14.19 1.20 -3.01
C PRO A 107 -15.18 2.37 -2.94
N ALA A 108 -15.38 2.94 -1.76
CA ALA A 108 -16.26 4.09 -1.58
C ALA A 108 -15.69 5.36 -2.22
N ILE A 109 -14.40 5.65 -2.00
CA ILE A 109 -13.71 6.79 -2.63
C ILE A 109 -13.72 6.65 -4.16
N VAL A 110 -13.46 5.44 -4.68
CA VAL A 110 -13.45 5.20 -6.14
C VAL A 110 -14.82 5.47 -6.74
N ARG A 111 -15.91 5.02 -6.11
CA ARG A 111 -17.26 5.34 -6.55
C ARG A 111 -17.53 6.84 -6.50
N ALA A 112 -17.26 7.49 -5.38
CA ALA A 112 -17.45 8.92 -5.21
C ALA A 112 -16.64 9.74 -6.22
N ALA A 113 -15.39 9.33 -6.51
CA ALA A 113 -14.54 10.01 -7.48
C ALA A 113 -15.05 9.84 -8.93
N ARG A 114 -15.59 8.66 -9.28
CA ARG A 114 -16.21 8.44 -10.58
C ARG A 114 -17.37 9.40 -10.84
N ASP A 115 -18.17 9.68 -9.80
CA ASP A 115 -19.34 10.55 -9.90
C ASP A 115 -18.97 12.04 -9.83
N ALA A 116 -18.07 12.41 -8.91
CA ALA A 116 -17.73 13.81 -8.64
C ALA A 116 -16.58 14.34 -9.52
N MET A 117 -15.75 13.48 -10.10
CA MET A 117 -14.56 13.83 -10.87
C MET A 117 -14.50 13.03 -12.20
N PRO A 118 -15.54 13.09 -13.05
CA PRO A 118 -15.69 12.20 -14.24
C PRO A 118 -14.57 12.36 -15.26
N GLY A 119 -13.90 13.51 -15.27
CA GLY A 119 -12.74 13.76 -16.13
C GLY A 119 -11.39 13.31 -15.53
N VAL A 120 -11.37 12.76 -14.32
CA VAL A 120 -10.13 12.32 -13.66
C VAL A 120 -9.98 10.80 -13.77
N ARG A 121 -8.86 10.39 -14.33
CA ARG A 121 -8.47 8.97 -14.33
C ARG A 121 -7.69 8.64 -13.07
N LEU A 122 -8.27 7.83 -12.18
CA LEU A 122 -7.55 7.32 -11.03
C LEU A 122 -6.62 6.16 -11.44
N GLN A 123 -5.34 6.26 -11.07
CA GLN A 123 -4.41 5.13 -11.07
C GLN A 123 -4.21 4.68 -9.62
N ILE A 124 -4.72 3.51 -9.29
CA ILE A 124 -4.80 3.04 -7.91
C ILE A 124 -3.74 1.99 -7.64
N THR A 125 -3.05 2.15 -6.51
CA THR A 125 -2.14 1.16 -5.93
C THR A 125 -2.63 0.81 -4.53
N GLY A 126 -3.04 -0.42 -4.32
CA GLY A 126 -3.52 -0.93 -3.02
C GLY A 126 -2.51 -1.82 -2.32
N GLU A 127 -2.93 -2.38 -1.17
CA GLU A 127 -2.19 -3.39 -0.38
C GLU A 127 -0.75 -2.97 -0.05
N LYS A 128 -0.53 -1.69 0.30
CA LYS A 128 0.78 -1.17 0.71
C LYS A 128 0.82 -0.89 2.21
N ILE A 129 2.03 -0.81 2.75
CA ILE A 129 2.28 -0.27 4.10
C ILE A 129 2.63 1.21 4.03
N THR A 130 2.44 1.95 5.13
CA THR A 130 2.70 3.40 5.18
C THR A 130 4.10 3.80 4.68
N PRO A 131 5.21 3.14 5.06
CA PRO A 131 6.53 3.52 4.55
C PRO A 131 6.65 3.45 3.02
N ALA A 132 6.08 2.42 2.40
CA ALA A 132 6.13 2.27 0.94
C ALA A 132 5.28 3.33 0.21
N LEU A 133 4.16 3.76 0.82
CA LEU A 133 3.34 4.86 0.31
C LEU A 133 4.05 6.20 0.47
N GLU A 134 4.70 6.42 1.61
CA GLU A 134 5.50 7.60 1.90
C GLU A 134 6.64 7.76 0.88
N ASP A 135 7.43 6.71 0.66
CA ASP A 135 8.50 6.71 -0.34
C ASP A 135 7.94 6.99 -1.75
N ALA A 136 6.80 6.41 -2.10
CA ALA A 136 6.16 6.64 -3.40
C ALA A 136 5.65 8.08 -3.59
N LEU A 137 5.18 8.75 -2.53
CA LEU A 137 4.81 10.17 -2.55
C LEU A 137 6.04 11.05 -2.74
N LEU A 138 7.11 10.82 -1.96
CA LEU A 138 8.36 11.59 -2.06
C LEU A 138 9.01 11.46 -3.43
N GLU A 139 8.93 10.28 -4.02
CA GLU A 139 9.46 9.97 -5.35
C GLU A 139 8.52 10.38 -6.51
N ASN A 140 7.41 11.07 -6.25
CA ASN A 140 6.38 11.46 -7.22
C ASN A 140 5.79 10.27 -8.02
N ARG A 141 5.84 9.06 -7.48
CA ARG A 141 5.15 7.89 -8.04
C ARG A 141 3.67 7.84 -7.66
N LEU A 142 3.30 8.54 -6.57
CA LEU A 142 1.93 8.81 -6.14
C LEU A 142 1.73 10.31 -5.96
N ASP A 143 0.51 10.79 -6.18
CA ASP A 143 0.09 12.15 -5.95
C ASP A 143 -0.54 12.31 -4.56
N VAL A 144 -1.29 11.28 -4.14
CA VAL A 144 -1.93 11.17 -2.82
C VAL A 144 -1.87 9.73 -2.32
N ALA A 145 -1.94 9.56 -1.01
CA ALA A 145 -2.06 8.23 -0.41
C ALA A 145 -3.00 8.26 0.79
N VAL A 146 -3.84 7.24 0.92
CA VAL A 146 -4.59 6.94 2.16
C VAL A 146 -3.73 5.98 2.98
N LEU A 147 -3.25 6.44 4.12
CA LEU A 147 -2.27 5.74 4.94
C LEU A 147 -2.56 5.88 6.44
N ARG A 148 -1.82 5.13 7.26
CA ARG A 148 -1.87 5.22 8.72
C ARG A 148 -0.66 5.97 9.26
N PRO A 149 -0.85 7.08 9.97
CA PRO A 149 0.23 7.72 10.71
C PRO A 149 0.88 6.78 11.76
N PRO A 150 2.11 7.05 12.19
CA PRO A 150 2.93 8.20 11.82
C PRO A 150 3.63 8.04 10.46
N VAL A 151 3.92 9.16 9.81
CA VAL A 151 4.86 9.27 8.68
C VAL A 151 6.18 9.85 9.16
N ARG A 152 7.27 9.58 8.45
CA ARG A 152 8.63 10.04 8.78
C ARG A 152 8.97 11.37 8.11
N ALA A 153 8.40 11.62 6.94
CA ALA A 153 8.73 12.78 6.11
C ALA A 153 7.92 14.02 6.50
N ALA A 154 8.62 15.08 6.88
CA ALA A 154 8.01 16.38 7.22
C ALA A 154 7.43 17.11 5.98
N GLU A 155 7.80 16.70 4.78
CA GLU A 155 7.32 17.23 3.51
C GLU A 155 5.89 16.80 3.17
N LEU A 156 5.31 15.86 3.93
CA LEU A 156 3.96 15.38 3.73
C LEU A 156 2.98 16.12 4.64
N THR A 157 1.89 16.58 4.05
CA THR A 157 0.71 17.05 4.77
C THR A 157 -0.26 15.90 4.97
N LEU A 158 -0.73 15.74 6.20
CA LEU A 158 -1.70 14.72 6.58
C LEU A 158 -3.06 15.37 6.85
N THR A 159 -4.10 14.84 6.24
CA THR A 159 -5.49 15.19 6.54
C THR A 159 -6.18 13.97 7.12
N PRO A 160 -6.50 13.95 8.43
CA PRO A 160 -7.26 12.87 9.05
C PRO A 160 -8.60 12.67 8.35
N VAL A 161 -8.98 11.42 8.10
CA VAL A 161 -10.25 11.10 7.43
C VAL A 161 -11.10 10.13 8.23
N GLU A 162 -10.48 9.28 9.05
CA GLU A 162 -11.20 8.28 9.84
C GLU A 162 -10.37 7.83 11.05
N ALA A 163 -11.06 7.62 12.18
CA ALA A 163 -10.53 6.87 13.32
C ALA A 163 -11.22 5.48 13.33
N GLY A 164 -10.44 4.44 13.59
CA GLY A 164 -10.91 3.05 13.63
C GLY A 164 -10.31 2.29 14.78
N ARG A 165 -10.90 1.14 15.09
CA ARG A 165 -10.43 0.25 16.15
C ARG A 165 -9.51 -0.83 15.60
N LEU A 166 -8.79 -1.47 16.51
CA LEU A 166 -8.05 -2.68 16.22
C LEU A 166 -8.82 -3.89 16.74
N LEU A 167 -8.87 -4.93 15.91
CA LEU A 167 -9.48 -6.21 16.23
C LEU A 167 -8.40 -7.29 16.29
N LEU A 168 -8.65 -8.30 17.10
CA LEU A 168 -7.94 -9.56 17.05
C LEU A 168 -8.57 -10.45 15.97
N ALA A 169 -7.79 -10.89 15.01
CA ALA A 169 -8.14 -11.90 14.03
C ALA A 169 -7.58 -13.25 14.49
N VAL A 170 -8.44 -14.25 14.60
CA VAL A 170 -8.08 -15.62 15.02
C VAL A 170 -8.62 -16.64 14.01
N PRO A 171 -8.00 -17.83 13.87
CA PRO A 171 -8.61 -18.93 13.12
C PRO A 171 -10.04 -19.20 13.62
N ALA A 172 -10.97 -19.54 12.73
CA ALA A 172 -12.37 -19.76 13.12
C ALA A 172 -12.57 -20.88 14.15
N GLY A 173 -11.66 -21.85 14.21
CA GLY A 173 -11.65 -22.93 15.23
C GLY A 173 -10.83 -22.60 16.50
N HIS A 174 -10.33 -21.41 16.63
CA HIS A 174 -9.52 -21.00 17.79
C HIS A 174 -10.38 -20.86 19.06
N ARG A 175 -9.82 -21.16 20.25
CA ARG A 175 -10.53 -21.04 21.53
C ARG A 175 -11.20 -19.65 21.71
N LEU A 176 -10.46 -18.58 21.38
CA LEU A 176 -10.96 -17.22 21.49
C LEU A 176 -12.07 -16.88 20.49
N ALA A 177 -12.30 -17.68 19.45
CA ALA A 177 -13.37 -17.42 18.48
C ALA A 177 -14.77 -17.61 19.05
N ALA A 178 -14.91 -18.52 20.04
CA ALA A 178 -16.18 -18.90 20.67
C ALA A 178 -16.48 -18.12 21.98
N GLU A 179 -15.55 -17.31 22.46
CA GLU A 179 -15.73 -16.54 23.69
C GLU A 179 -16.53 -15.26 23.43
N ASP A 180 -17.28 -14.79 24.42
CA ASP A 180 -18.00 -13.53 24.36
C ASP A 180 -17.17 -12.37 24.96
N GLY A 181 -17.47 -11.13 24.52
CA GLY A 181 -16.83 -9.91 25.03
C GLY A 181 -15.46 -9.60 24.44
N PRO A 182 -14.84 -8.46 24.81
CA PRO A 182 -13.51 -8.08 24.33
C PRO A 182 -12.40 -8.93 24.95
N VAL A 183 -11.35 -9.19 24.18
CA VAL A 183 -10.15 -9.92 24.63
C VAL A 183 -9.14 -8.93 25.16
N ALA A 184 -8.55 -9.19 26.32
CA ALA A 184 -7.45 -8.40 26.83
C ALA A 184 -6.14 -8.80 26.12
N LEU A 185 -5.28 -7.83 25.84
CA LEU A 185 -4.01 -8.12 25.17
C LEU A 185 -3.11 -9.05 26.00
N ALA A 186 -3.23 -8.99 27.31
CA ALA A 186 -2.51 -9.88 28.25
C ALA A 186 -2.87 -11.36 28.08
N ASP A 187 -4.10 -11.67 27.62
CA ASP A 187 -4.56 -13.05 27.40
C ASP A 187 -3.89 -13.71 26.18
N LEU A 188 -3.14 -12.93 25.40
CA LEU A 188 -2.46 -13.35 24.18
C LEU A 188 -0.97 -13.67 24.39
N VAL A 189 -0.49 -13.74 25.64
CA VAL A 189 0.94 -13.90 25.98
C VAL A 189 1.52 -15.20 25.40
N ASP A 190 0.72 -16.27 25.35
CA ASP A 190 1.14 -17.60 24.87
C ASP A 190 0.84 -17.81 23.37
N GLU A 191 0.19 -16.84 22.70
CA GLU A 191 -0.22 -16.97 21.31
C GLU A 191 0.95 -16.72 20.33
N GLU A 192 0.90 -17.41 19.22
CA GLU A 192 1.74 -17.13 18.06
C GLU A 192 1.11 -16.03 17.21
N PHE A 193 1.93 -15.06 16.81
CA PHE A 193 1.46 -13.89 16.06
C PHE A 193 1.91 -13.92 14.61
N VAL A 194 0.98 -13.61 13.71
CA VAL A 194 1.25 -13.12 12.36
C VAL A 194 1.18 -11.59 12.40
N SER A 195 2.10 -10.91 11.74
CA SER A 195 2.19 -9.45 11.81
C SER A 195 2.56 -8.83 10.46
N TYR A 196 2.44 -7.52 10.39
CA TYR A 196 2.98 -6.71 9.31
C TYR A 196 4.53 -6.58 9.43
N PRO A 197 5.23 -6.02 8.42
CA PRO A 197 6.65 -5.74 8.48
C PRO A 197 7.02 -4.87 9.69
N ARG A 198 8.31 -4.91 10.08
CA ARG A 198 8.79 -4.21 11.30
C ARG A 198 8.59 -2.70 11.28
N ASP A 199 8.64 -2.12 10.10
CA ASP A 199 8.49 -0.69 9.82
C ASP A 199 7.02 -0.26 9.64
N SER A 200 6.08 -1.18 9.71
CA SER A 200 4.64 -0.85 9.71
C SER A 200 4.23 -0.15 11.01
N ALA A 201 3.42 0.91 10.87
CA ALA A 201 2.83 1.63 12.00
C ALA A 201 2.03 0.68 12.92
N LEU A 202 1.25 -0.25 12.36
CA LEU A 202 0.50 -1.23 13.13
C LEU A 202 1.41 -2.15 13.97
N THR A 203 2.53 -2.58 13.41
CA THR A 203 3.49 -3.40 14.16
C THR A 203 4.06 -2.63 15.35
N ALA A 204 4.37 -1.35 15.20
CA ALA A 204 4.85 -0.51 16.28
C ALA A 204 3.79 -0.33 17.39
N ILE A 205 2.54 -0.08 17.01
CA ILE A 205 1.41 0.07 17.93
C ILE A 205 1.19 -1.21 18.75
N VAL A 206 1.14 -2.37 18.09
CA VAL A 206 0.95 -3.68 18.75
C VAL A 206 2.10 -4.01 19.71
N GLN A 207 3.34 -3.77 19.29
CA GLN A 207 4.51 -4.02 20.13
C GLN A 207 4.55 -3.09 21.36
N GLU A 208 4.16 -1.83 21.19
CA GLU A 208 4.07 -0.89 22.30
C GLU A 208 2.99 -1.28 23.29
N ALA A 209 1.79 -1.65 22.81
CA ALA A 209 0.69 -2.09 23.65
C ALA A 209 1.06 -3.38 24.42
N ALA A 210 1.66 -4.37 23.76
CA ALA A 210 2.11 -5.61 24.40
C ALA A 210 3.18 -5.36 25.47
N ARG A 211 4.12 -4.42 25.23
CA ARG A 211 5.11 -4.02 26.24
C ARG A 211 4.48 -3.43 27.50
N ARG A 212 3.42 -2.63 27.36
CA ARG A 212 2.69 -2.03 28.48
C ARG A 212 2.05 -3.06 29.39
N VAL A 213 1.55 -4.17 28.82
CA VAL A 213 0.97 -5.30 29.56
C VAL A 213 1.99 -6.41 29.87
N GLY A 214 3.27 -6.19 29.61
CA GLY A 214 4.37 -7.00 30.14
C GLY A 214 4.85 -8.15 29.27
N PHE A 215 4.47 -8.23 27.98
CA PHE A 215 4.98 -9.28 27.08
C PHE A 215 5.49 -8.78 25.72
N ARG A 216 6.09 -9.69 24.98
CA ARG A 216 6.50 -9.47 23.59
C ARG A 216 5.82 -10.52 22.71
N PRO A 217 5.08 -10.11 21.66
CA PRO A 217 4.43 -11.05 20.75
C PRO A 217 5.43 -12.04 20.14
N ARG A 218 5.10 -13.32 20.19
CA ARG A 218 5.88 -14.39 19.57
C ARG A 218 5.58 -14.42 18.08
N LEU A 219 6.38 -13.74 17.28
CA LEU A 219 6.17 -13.60 15.85
C LEU A 219 6.63 -14.84 15.09
N VAL A 220 5.72 -15.51 14.40
CA VAL A 220 5.99 -16.68 13.55
C VAL A 220 6.07 -16.29 12.07
N GLN A 221 5.34 -15.26 11.63
CA GLN A 221 5.34 -14.85 10.23
C GLN A 221 5.03 -13.35 10.06
N ARG A 222 5.45 -12.78 8.94
CA ARG A 222 5.13 -11.41 8.51
C ARG A 222 4.70 -11.38 7.06
N ALA A 223 3.78 -10.45 6.74
CA ALA A 223 3.38 -10.14 5.37
C ALA A 223 3.12 -8.65 5.19
N GLY A 224 3.43 -8.11 4.01
CA GLY A 224 3.22 -6.71 3.65
C GLY A 224 1.77 -6.40 3.32
N GLU A 225 1.04 -7.38 2.80
CA GLU A 225 -0.36 -7.26 2.40
C GLU A 225 -1.29 -7.76 3.49
N THR A 226 -2.36 -7.00 3.75
CA THR A 226 -3.39 -7.39 4.73
C THR A 226 -4.09 -8.70 4.33
N SER A 227 -4.33 -8.91 3.04
CA SER A 227 -4.88 -10.15 2.50
C SER A 227 -4.03 -11.36 2.84
N THR A 228 -2.71 -11.25 2.73
CA THR A 228 -1.76 -12.32 3.08
C THR A 228 -1.71 -12.56 4.59
N VAL A 229 -1.74 -11.51 5.42
CA VAL A 229 -1.86 -11.67 6.89
C VAL A 229 -3.11 -12.46 7.24
N MET A 230 -4.26 -12.11 6.63
CA MET A 230 -5.52 -12.81 6.86
C MET A 230 -5.49 -14.26 6.40
N ALA A 231 -4.83 -14.56 5.26
CA ALA A 231 -4.66 -15.93 4.77
C ALA A 231 -3.82 -16.78 5.74
N PHE A 232 -2.77 -16.22 6.35
CA PHE A 232 -1.96 -16.91 7.35
C PHE A 232 -2.77 -17.21 8.63
N VAL A 233 -3.62 -16.26 9.07
CA VAL A 233 -4.52 -16.50 10.21
C VAL A 233 -5.53 -17.61 9.85
N ALA A 234 -6.16 -17.54 8.69
CA ALA A 234 -7.10 -18.58 8.23
C ALA A 234 -6.46 -19.98 8.17
N ALA A 235 -5.16 -20.05 7.80
CA ALA A 235 -4.37 -21.27 7.77
C ALA A 235 -3.93 -21.77 9.16
N GLY A 236 -4.23 -21.05 10.25
CA GLY A 236 -3.89 -21.44 11.62
C GLY A 236 -2.42 -21.18 12.01
N LEU A 237 -1.69 -20.29 11.28
CA LEU A 237 -0.30 -19.98 11.62
C LEU A 237 -0.18 -19.17 12.91
N GLY A 238 -1.24 -18.51 13.36
CA GLY A 238 -1.26 -17.69 14.55
C GLY A 238 -2.40 -16.68 14.51
N VAL A 239 -2.40 -15.77 15.48
CA VAL A 239 -3.36 -14.66 15.59
C VAL A 239 -2.77 -13.38 15.02
N ALA A 240 -3.61 -12.42 14.63
CA ALA A 240 -3.16 -11.12 14.16
C ALA A 240 -3.98 -9.97 14.75
N VAL A 241 -3.36 -8.82 14.97
CA VAL A 241 -4.06 -7.58 15.29
C VAL A 241 -4.19 -6.78 13.99
N VAL A 242 -5.42 -6.49 13.61
CA VAL A 242 -5.76 -5.85 12.35
C VAL A 242 -6.77 -4.72 12.55
N PRO A 243 -6.83 -3.71 11.67
CA PRO A 243 -7.88 -2.70 11.71
C PRO A 243 -9.26 -3.30 11.42
N ASP A 244 -10.29 -2.72 12.01
CA ASP A 244 -11.68 -3.16 11.87
C ASP A 244 -12.23 -3.03 10.44
N ASP A 245 -11.62 -2.22 9.59
CA ASP A 245 -11.93 -2.11 8.16
C ASP A 245 -11.94 -3.47 7.42
N VAL A 246 -11.15 -4.43 7.89
CA VAL A 246 -11.07 -5.78 7.28
C VAL A 246 -12.25 -6.67 7.63
N ARG A 247 -13.04 -6.31 8.65
CA ARG A 247 -14.20 -7.06 9.11
C ARG A 247 -15.40 -6.81 8.19
N ARG A 248 -15.55 -7.62 7.15
CA ARG A 248 -16.72 -7.59 6.26
C ARG A 248 -17.30 -8.99 6.09
N PRO A 249 -18.65 -9.12 5.99
CA PRO A 249 -19.25 -10.40 5.65
C PRO A 249 -18.68 -10.94 4.33
N GLY A 250 -18.17 -12.16 4.35
CA GLY A 250 -17.60 -12.82 3.17
C GLY A 250 -16.19 -12.37 2.74
N ALA A 251 -15.58 -11.40 3.40
CA ALA A 251 -14.25 -10.91 3.00
C ALA A 251 -13.13 -11.92 3.28
N VAL A 252 -13.21 -12.67 4.37
CA VAL A 252 -12.20 -13.66 4.75
C VAL A 252 -12.89 -14.88 5.36
N SER A 253 -12.85 -16.00 4.65
CA SER A 253 -13.32 -17.29 5.17
C SER A 253 -12.29 -17.89 6.14
N GLY A 254 -12.76 -18.55 7.20
CA GLY A 254 -11.88 -19.24 8.16
C GLY A 254 -11.26 -18.35 9.24
N VAL A 255 -11.68 -17.10 9.36
CA VAL A 255 -11.21 -16.16 10.40
C VAL A 255 -12.39 -15.64 11.21
N ALA A 256 -12.22 -15.59 12.53
CA ALA A 256 -13.10 -14.88 13.45
C ALA A 256 -12.43 -13.60 13.95
N PHE A 257 -13.24 -12.57 14.20
CA PHE A 257 -12.76 -11.27 14.67
C PHE A 257 -13.29 -10.99 16.07
N ARG A 258 -12.41 -10.57 16.97
CA ARG A 258 -12.74 -10.26 18.37
C ARG A 258 -12.33 -8.82 18.70
N PRO A 259 -13.15 -8.07 19.42
CA PRO A 259 -12.74 -6.78 19.97
C PRO A 259 -11.56 -6.95 20.91
N LEU A 260 -10.66 -5.95 20.96
CA LEU A 260 -9.58 -5.84 21.95
C LEU A 260 -9.91 -4.72 22.93
N SER A 261 -9.69 -4.96 24.26
CA SER A 261 -10.00 -3.96 25.30
C SER A 261 -8.92 -2.88 25.44
N ASP A 262 -7.66 -3.23 25.19
CA ASP A 262 -6.49 -2.45 25.62
C ASP A 262 -5.71 -1.83 24.47
N MET A 263 -6.32 -1.78 23.29
CA MET A 263 -5.67 -1.21 22.09
C MET A 263 -6.12 0.23 21.87
N PRO A 264 -5.20 1.13 21.48
CA PRO A 264 -5.57 2.47 21.09
C PRO A 264 -6.33 2.46 19.75
N ASP A 265 -7.15 3.47 19.54
CA ASP A 265 -7.69 3.75 18.22
C ASP A 265 -6.57 4.08 17.26
N VAL A 266 -6.80 3.77 15.99
CA VAL A 266 -5.87 4.03 14.89
C VAL A 266 -6.53 4.93 13.85
N GLU A 267 -5.73 5.83 13.30
CA GLU A 267 -6.22 6.83 12.35
C GLU A 267 -5.89 6.42 10.92
N LEU A 268 -6.78 6.74 9.98
CA LEU A 268 -6.48 6.86 8.57
C LEU A 268 -6.41 8.33 8.19
N ALA A 269 -5.40 8.68 7.40
CA ALA A 269 -5.22 10.01 6.87
C ALA A 269 -4.96 9.97 5.36
N VAL A 270 -5.37 11.01 4.66
CA VAL A 270 -4.91 11.29 3.30
C VAL A 270 -3.61 12.09 3.40
N ALA A 271 -2.56 11.55 2.82
CA ALA A 271 -1.25 12.18 2.73
C ALA A 271 -1.00 12.70 1.32
N ALA A 272 -0.42 13.88 1.21
CA ALA A 272 0.09 14.44 -0.03
C ALA A 272 1.32 15.30 0.27
N LYS A 273 2.14 15.59 -0.75
CA LYS A 273 3.24 16.52 -0.58
C LYS A 273 2.72 17.93 -0.31
N ALA A 274 3.35 18.65 0.63
CA ALA A 274 2.96 20.02 0.97
C ALA A 274 3.08 21.01 -0.21
N ASP A 275 3.98 20.73 -1.16
CA ASP A 275 4.20 21.51 -2.37
C ASP A 275 3.46 20.96 -3.62
N ALA A 276 2.49 20.06 -3.43
CA ALA A 276 1.71 19.47 -4.52
C ALA A 276 1.02 20.57 -5.36
N ARG A 277 1.35 20.63 -6.65
CA ARG A 277 0.85 21.68 -7.56
C ARG A 277 -0.43 21.30 -8.29
N SER A 278 -0.77 20.03 -8.32
CA SER A 278 -1.98 19.57 -9.02
C SER A 278 -3.24 19.99 -8.26
N PRO A 279 -4.20 20.68 -8.91
CA PRO A 279 -5.48 21.04 -8.30
C PRO A 279 -6.35 19.82 -7.99
N LEU A 280 -6.02 18.66 -8.54
CA LEU A 280 -6.72 17.39 -8.27
C LEU A 280 -6.44 16.88 -6.86
N VAL A 281 -5.27 17.21 -6.28
CA VAL A 281 -4.88 16.76 -4.94
C VAL A 281 -5.85 17.30 -3.87
N PRO A 282 -6.04 18.61 -3.70
CA PRO A 282 -6.96 19.13 -2.69
C PRO A 282 -8.42 18.69 -2.95
N ALA A 283 -8.84 18.59 -4.21
CA ALA A 283 -10.18 18.11 -4.56
C ALA A 283 -10.39 16.65 -4.13
N PHE A 284 -9.39 15.80 -4.34
CA PHE A 284 -9.44 14.39 -3.90
C PHE A 284 -9.38 14.27 -2.37
N VAL A 285 -8.56 15.06 -1.68
CA VAL A 285 -8.48 15.07 -0.21
C VAL A 285 -9.86 15.37 0.39
N GLU A 286 -10.53 16.41 -0.12
CA GLU A 286 -11.86 16.78 0.35
C GLU A 286 -12.92 15.72 0.01
N LEU A 287 -12.85 15.11 -1.17
CA LEU A 287 -13.70 13.98 -1.55
C LEU A 287 -13.52 12.80 -0.59
N ALA A 288 -12.28 12.41 -0.31
CA ALA A 288 -11.97 11.30 0.58
C ALA A 288 -12.49 11.56 2.01
N ARG A 289 -12.30 12.79 2.52
CA ARG A 289 -12.79 13.21 3.83
C ARG A 289 -14.32 13.09 3.94
N ARG A 290 -15.04 13.62 2.96
CA ARG A 290 -16.53 13.54 2.92
C ARG A 290 -17.01 12.09 2.78
N THR A 291 -16.33 11.31 1.96
CA THR A 291 -16.68 9.90 1.77
C THR A 291 -16.47 9.09 3.05
N ALA A 292 -15.38 9.33 3.77
CA ALA A 292 -15.13 8.68 5.05
C ALA A 292 -16.19 9.07 6.10
N ALA A 293 -16.54 10.35 6.21
CA ALA A 293 -17.60 10.83 7.11
C ALA A 293 -18.95 10.16 6.82
N ALA A 294 -19.36 10.10 5.56
CA ALA A 294 -20.60 9.44 5.15
C ALA A 294 -20.60 7.93 5.45
N LEU A 295 -19.43 7.26 5.35
CA LEU A 295 -19.31 5.86 5.73
C LEU A 295 -19.39 5.64 7.24
N ALA A 296 -18.88 6.57 8.05
CA ALA A 296 -18.99 6.52 9.51
C ALA A 296 -20.45 6.64 9.94
N GLU A 297 -21.16 7.63 9.42
CA GLU A 297 -22.59 7.82 9.68
C GLU A 297 -23.46 6.60 9.27
N ALA A 298 -23.14 5.98 8.12
CA ALA A 298 -23.86 4.78 7.64
C ALA A 298 -23.50 3.50 8.42
N GLY A 299 -22.35 3.47 9.10
CA GLY A 299 -21.88 2.33 9.89
C GLY A 299 -22.36 2.33 11.35
N GLU A 300 -22.93 3.44 11.82
CA GLU A 300 -23.53 3.57 13.15
C GLU A 300 -24.97 3.04 13.23
N ASP A 301 -25.57 2.61 12.10
CA ASP A 301 -26.89 1.98 12.12
C ASP A 301 -26.75 0.60 12.81
N PRO A 302 -27.50 0.36 13.92
CA PRO A 302 -27.33 -0.84 14.73
C PRO A 302 -27.59 -2.06 13.87
N THR A 303 -26.65 -3.01 13.93
CA THR A 303 -26.78 -4.37 13.36
C THR A 303 -28.19 -4.86 13.63
N PRO A 304 -28.97 -5.29 12.60
CA PRO A 304 -30.27 -5.90 12.87
C PRO A 304 -30.03 -7.10 13.78
N ASP A 305 -30.67 -7.09 14.93
CA ASP A 305 -30.71 -8.17 15.91
C ASP A 305 -31.20 -9.42 15.19
N PRO A 306 -30.39 -10.47 15.00
CA PRO A 306 -30.79 -11.68 14.32
C PRO A 306 -31.89 -12.46 15.07
N ASP A 307 -32.20 -12.09 16.33
CA ASP A 307 -33.23 -12.71 17.18
C ASP A 307 -34.54 -11.92 17.27
N ARG A 308 -34.73 -10.89 16.44
CA ARG A 308 -36.02 -10.19 16.42
C ARG A 308 -37.04 -11.00 15.63
N PRO A 309 -38.08 -11.56 16.27
CA PRO A 309 -39.10 -12.33 15.57
C PRO A 309 -39.82 -11.44 14.55
N ALA A 310 -39.96 -11.95 13.32
CA ALA A 310 -40.75 -11.32 12.29
C ALA A 310 -42.16 -11.02 12.83
N GLN A 311 -42.53 -9.73 12.92
CA GLN A 311 -43.91 -9.35 13.16
C GLN A 311 -44.68 -9.65 11.88
N GLU A 312 -45.45 -10.73 11.92
CA GLU A 312 -46.45 -11.05 10.93
C GLU A 312 -47.50 -9.94 10.93
N THR A 313 -47.73 -9.37 9.74
CA THR A 313 -48.88 -8.56 9.41
C THR A 313 -49.66 -9.23 8.31
#